data_877a4f48cfac4a6411960126b9edfd18
#
_entry.id   877a4f48cfac4a6411960126b9edfd18
#
_cell.length_a   1.000
_cell.length_b   1.000
_cell.length_c   1.000
_cell.angle_alpha   90.00
_cell.angle_beta   90.00
_cell.angle_gamma   90.00
#
_symmetry.space_group_name_H-M   'P 1'
#
loop_
_entity.id
_entity.type
_entity.pdbx_description
1 polymer ?
#
loop_
_entity_poly.entity_id
_entity_poly.type
_entity_poly.pdbx_seq_one_letter_code
_entity_poly.pdbx_strand_id
1 'polypeptide(L)'
;MKKFNDRILFVLLTVLFSLVILFALSFLKNTGIKKINSRQSALLNPKYNITGFTLSSPDNRILRAKNIDGIWGAELYDGNESLYFLMDTSFVNNFIIFCQKVSDFNVISESGVSKKELNAYYLDDKNSVCLSFSDDNGNTVSKIHFGALNQTMDKIFFRTEKNFTVYSMDSKIEAYLDTDSSTWCDKNMIPECLYKNKADTDVILSGKKISSLRFSKIVSRNRVDFAMASGIPYRITDGSGTTYIYHFSAATVDGEDCYVYNFLVKPSILFTPAQKDFISKLNGLYCISEWTFKLLDSTSE
;
A
#
# COMPACT_ATOMS: atom_id res chain seq x y z
N MET A 1 -33.84 -42.76 -60.42
CA MET A 1 -32.74 -42.61 -59.48
C MET A 1 -32.36 -41.14 -59.19
N LYS A 2 -32.30 -40.21 -60.14
CA LYS A 2 -31.95 -38.79 -59.89
C LYS A 2 -32.86 -38.11 -58.86
N LYS A 3 -34.18 -38.20 -58.92
CA LYS A 3 -35.12 -37.55 -58.00
C LYS A 3 -35.02 -38.05 -56.54
N PHE A 4 -34.51 -39.23 -56.28
CA PHE A 4 -34.32 -39.74 -54.90
C PHE A 4 -33.09 -39.14 -54.23
N ASN A 5 -32.01 -38.97 -55.02
CA ASN A 5 -30.79 -38.29 -54.47
C ASN A 5 -31.05 -36.84 -54.20
N ASP A 6 -31.85 -36.11 -54.95
CA ASP A 6 -32.16 -34.69 -54.72
C ASP A 6 -32.96 -34.50 -53.44
N ARG A 7 -33.88 -35.43 -53.12
CA ARG A 7 -34.62 -35.40 -51.85
C ARG A 7 -33.71 -35.64 -50.60
N ILE A 8 -32.81 -36.62 -50.75
CA ILE A 8 -31.84 -36.89 -49.63
C ILE A 8 -30.90 -35.74 -49.49
N LEU A 9 -30.41 -35.13 -50.57
CA LEU A 9 -29.55 -33.98 -50.55
C LEU A 9 -30.25 -32.75 -49.86
N PHE A 10 -31.53 -32.53 -50.16
CA PHE A 10 -32.32 -31.47 -49.58
C PHE A 10 -32.53 -31.67 -48.07
N VAL A 11 -32.81 -32.90 -47.64
CA VAL A 11 -32.96 -33.23 -46.21
C VAL A 11 -31.63 -33.02 -45.46
N LEU A 12 -30.50 -33.46 -46.05
CA LEU A 12 -29.18 -33.25 -45.45
C LEU A 12 -28.81 -31.77 -45.30
N LEU A 13 -29.10 -30.96 -46.32
CA LEU A 13 -28.90 -29.52 -46.31
C LEU A 13 -29.75 -28.82 -45.23
N THR A 14 -31.00 -29.26 -45.08
CA THR A 14 -31.90 -28.70 -44.06
C THR A 14 -31.42 -29.03 -42.64
N VAL A 15 -30.97 -30.27 -42.43
CA VAL A 15 -30.40 -30.70 -41.15
C VAL A 15 -29.11 -29.93 -40.83
N LEU A 16 -28.21 -29.78 -41.80
CA LEU A 16 -26.98 -29.03 -41.65
C LEU A 16 -27.25 -27.54 -41.32
N PHE A 17 -28.22 -26.93 -42.00
CA PHE A 17 -28.60 -25.55 -41.78
C PHE A 17 -29.22 -25.38 -40.38
N SER A 18 -30.03 -26.32 -39.90
CA SER A 18 -30.59 -26.34 -38.57
C SER A 18 -29.50 -26.46 -37.48
N LEU A 19 -28.50 -27.31 -37.71
CA LEU A 19 -27.33 -27.46 -36.82
C LEU A 19 -26.50 -26.19 -36.77
N VAL A 20 -26.28 -25.51 -37.89
CA VAL A 20 -25.56 -24.21 -37.92
C VAL A 20 -26.33 -23.14 -37.17
N ILE A 21 -27.66 -23.06 -37.32
CA ILE A 21 -28.50 -22.14 -36.58
C ILE A 21 -28.45 -22.45 -35.06
N LEU A 22 -28.56 -23.69 -34.65
CA LEU A 22 -28.46 -24.12 -33.26
C LEU A 22 -27.09 -23.79 -32.65
N PHE A 23 -26.01 -24.01 -33.42
CA PHE A 23 -24.67 -23.67 -33.03
C PHE A 23 -24.50 -22.14 -32.91
N ALA A 24 -25.00 -21.37 -33.89
CA ALA A 24 -24.98 -19.89 -33.81
C ALA A 24 -25.80 -19.35 -32.65
N LEU A 25 -26.97 -19.92 -32.38
CA LEU A 25 -27.81 -19.56 -31.23
C LEU A 25 -27.15 -19.94 -29.88
N SER A 26 -26.50 -21.11 -29.82
CA SER A 26 -25.72 -21.54 -28.65
C SER A 26 -24.50 -20.65 -28.46
N PHE A 27 -23.82 -20.26 -29.53
CA PHE A 27 -22.69 -19.33 -29.48
C PHE A 27 -23.14 -17.92 -29.03
N LEU A 28 -24.25 -17.42 -29.60
CA LEU A 28 -24.87 -16.14 -29.16
C LEU A 28 -25.37 -16.20 -27.74
N LYS A 29 -25.84 -17.34 -27.26
CA LYS A 29 -26.27 -17.52 -25.85
C LYS A 29 -25.07 -17.63 -24.90
N ASN A 30 -23.96 -18.25 -25.35
CA ASN A 30 -22.70 -18.30 -24.60
C ASN A 30 -21.85 -17.04 -24.72
N THR A 31 -21.95 -16.33 -25.87
CA THR A 31 -21.38 -14.98 -26.05
C THR A 31 -22.38 -13.89 -25.66
N GLY A 32 -23.47 -14.25 -25.01
CA GLY A 32 -24.22 -13.27 -24.21
C GLY A 32 -23.22 -12.59 -23.32
N ILE A 33 -22.56 -11.56 -23.90
CA ILE A 33 -21.81 -10.55 -23.18
C ILE A 33 -22.77 -10.14 -22.09
N LYS A 34 -22.61 -10.72 -20.88
CA LYS A 34 -23.23 -10.17 -19.68
C LYS A 34 -22.82 -8.72 -19.76
N LYS A 35 -23.78 -7.85 -20.06
CA LYS A 35 -23.56 -6.42 -20.10
C LYS A 35 -22.94 -6.12 -18.75
N ILE A 36 -21.63 -5.94 -18.72
CA ILE A 36 -20.91 -5.69 -17.46
C ILE A 36 -21.50 -4.38 -17.00
N ASN A 37 -22.36 -4.44 -16.00
CA ASN A 37 -22.95 -3.26 -15.39
C ASN A 37 -21.80 -2.52 -14.73
N SER A 38 -21.17 -1.59 -15.43
CA SER A 38 -20.17 -0.71 -14.87
C SER A 38 -20.87 0.38 -14.07
N ARG A 39 -20.40 0.63 -12.87
CA ARG A 39 -20.79 1.78 -12.05
C ARG A 39 -19.61 2.73 -11.99
N GLN A 40 -19.86 3.98 -12.34
CA GLN A 40 -18.90 5.05 -12.04
C GLN A 40 -19.03 5.42 -10.57
N SER A 41 -17.98 5.19 -9.81
CA SER A 41 -17.94 5.48 -8.38
C SER A 41 -16.49 5.68 -7.91
N ALA A 42 -16.33 6.21 -6.71
CA ALA A 42 -15.06 6.29 -6.03
C ALA A 42 -15.05 5.34 -4.83
N LEU A 43 -13.87 4.83 -4.47
CA LEU A 43 -13.68 4.02 -3.26
C LEU A 43 -13.93 4.87 -2.01
N LEU A 44 -13.64 6.15 -2.09
CA LEU A 44 -13.74 7.12 -1.03
C LEU A 44 -14.46 8.37 -1.53
N ASN A 45 -15.48 8.81 -0.80
CA ASN A 45 -16.17 10.05 -1.16
C ASN A 45 -15.23 11.26 -0.93
N PRO A 46 -15.00 12.10 -1.96
CA PRO A 46 -14.08 13.24 -1.87
C PRO A 46 -14.52 14.33 -0.89
N LYS A 47 -15.76 14.28 -0.38
CA LYS A 47 -16.23 15.20 0.64
C LYS A 47 -15.63 14.97 2.04
N TYR A 48 -15.10 13.78 2.29
CA TYR A 48 -14.49 13.48 3.59
C TYR A 48 -13.05 14.01 3.65
N ASN A 49 -12.75 14.71 4.75
CA ASN A 49 -11.39 15.02 5.12
C ASN A 49 -10.78 13.79 5.81
N ILE A 50 -9.81 13.15 5.17
CA ILE A 50 -9.20 11.93 5.66
C ILE A 50 -7.99 12.25 6.51
N THR A 51 -8.04 11.84 7.77
CA THR A 51 -6.94 12.02 8.73
C THR A 51 -6.31 10.71 9.17
N GLY A 52 -6.83 9.57 8.70
CA GLY A 52 -6.23 8.28 8.97
C GLY A 52 -6.74 7.18 8.06
N PHE A 53 -5.98 6.10 7.99
CA PHE A 53 -6.42 4.85 7.39
C PHE A 53 -5.75 3.65 8.08
N THR A 54 -6.38 2.49 7.94
CA THR A 54 -5.85 1.22 8.45
C THR A 54 -5.88 0.21 7.32
N LEU A 55 -4.74 -0.45 7.10
CA LEU A 55 -4.61 -1.64 6.26
C LEU A 55 -4.41 -2.85 7.16
N SER A 56 -5.20 -3.89 6.96
CA SER A 56 -5.02 -5.18 7.63
C SER A 56 -4.85 -6.25 6.58
N SER A 57 -3.76 -6.98 6.63
CA SER A 57 -3.44 -8.05 5.69
C SER A 57 -3.81 -9.44 6.24
N PRO A 58 -3.96 -10.45 5.39
CA PRO A 58 -4.32 -11.82 5.80
C PRO A 58 -3.32 -12.48 6.75
N ASP A 59 -2.06 -12.04 6.74
CA ASP A 59 -0.99 -12.51 7.63
C ASP A 59 -0.97 -11.82 9.01
N ASN A 60 -2.08 -11.16 9.38
CA ASN A 60 -2.29 -10.43 10.64
C ASN A 60 -1.40 -9.20 10.83
N ARG A 61 -0.75 -8.70 9.80
CA ARG A 61 -0.10 -7.39 9.88
C ARG A 61 -1.13 -6.28 9.78
N ILE A 62 -0.98 -5.25 10.60
CA ILE A 62 -1.88 -4.11 10.65
C ILE A 62 -1.06 -2.82 10.59
N LEU A 63 -1.24 -2.07 9.50
CA LEU A 63 -0.69 -0.73 9.33
C LEU A 63 -1.75 0.30 9.70
N ARG A 64 -1.51 1.11 10.71
CA ARG A 64 -2.37 2.24 11.13
C ARG A 64 -1.67 3.54 10.83
N ALA A 65 -2.17 4.26 9.84
CA ALA A 65 -1.67 5.57 9.43
C ALA A 65 -2.53 6.68 10.00
N LYS A 66 -1.90 7.74 10.47
CA LYS A 66 -2.58 8.93 11.02
C LYS A 66 -1.88 10.21 10.60
N ASN A 67 -2.66 11.20 10.20
CA ASN A 67 -2.19 12.58 10.04
C ASN A 67 -2.17 13.26 11.42
N ILE A 68 -1.00 13.73 11.82
CA ILE A 68 -0.77 14.37 13.12
C ILE A 68 -0.34 15.80 12.83
N ASP A 69 -1.32 16.70 12.74
CA ASP A 69 -1.12 18.12 12.43
C ASP A 69 -0.23 18.35 11.19
N GLY A 70 -0.53 17.63 10.11
CA GLY A 70 0.18 17.74 8.82
C GLY A 70 1.35 16.77 8.63
N ILE A 71 1.71 15.99 9.63
CA ILE A 71 2.72 14.92 9.55
C ILE A 71 2.00 13.56 9.48
N TRP A 72 2.26 12.77 8.45
CA TRP A 72 1.78 11.40 8.39
C TRP A 72 2.73 10.47 9.14
N GLY A 73 2.21 9.81 10.14
CA GLY A 73 2.91 8.77 10.89
C GLY A 73 2.16 7.45 10.82
N ALA A 74 2.87 6.35 10.97
CA ALA A 74 2.29 5.02 10.98
C ALA A 74 2.79 4.18 12.15
N GLU A 75 1.89 3.31 12.61
CA GLU A 75 2.17 2.16 13.44
C GLU A 75 1.95 0.91 12.59
N LEU A 76 2.97 0.09 12.42
CA LEU A 76 2.88 -1.25 11.85
C LEU A 76 2.98 -2.28 12.97
N TYR A 77 1.91 -3.02 13.19
CA TYR A 77 1.88 -4.19 14.07
C TYR A 77 2.02 -5.46 13.24
N ASP A 78 3.02 -6.29 13.54
CA ASP A 78 3.35 -7.52 12.81
C ASP A 78 2.89 -8.81 13.52
N GLY A 79 2.09 -8.68 14.59
CA GLY A 79 1.65 -9.78 15.44
C GLY A 79 2.45 -9.90 16.74
N ASN A 80 3.65 -9.31 16.84
CA ASN A 80 4.53 -9.37 18.00
C ASN A 80 4.81 -8.00 18.60
N GLU A 81 5.20 -7.03 17.76
CA GLU A 81 5.56 -5.69 18.21
C GLU A 81 5.02 -4.61 17.27
N SER A 82 5.04 -3.37 17.74
CA SER A 82 4.68 -2.20 16.96
C SER A 82 5.92 -1.45 16.50
N LEU A 83 6.01 -1.22 15.20
CA LEU A 83 7.01 -0.38 14.55
C LEU A 83 6.39 0.97 14.21
N TYR A 84 6.94 2.06 14.77
CA TYR A 84 6.51 3.44 14.51
C TYR A 84 7.47 4.14 13.55
N PHE A 85 6.93 4.72 12.48
CA PHE A 85 7.73 5.41 11.46
C PHE A 85 6.98 6.58 10.81
N LEU A 86 7.75 7.47 10.18
CA LEU A 86 7.21 8.58 9.40
C LEU A 86 6.94 8.14 7.97
N MET A 87 5.79 8.52 7.44
CA MET A 87 5.36 8.15 6.09
C MET A 87 5.77 9.20 5.06
N ASP A 88 5.92 8.77 3.82
CA ASP A 88 6.02 9.66 2.67
C ASP A 88 4.67 10.35 2.45
N THR A 89 4.62 11.63 2.80
CA THR A 89 3.41 12.45 2.70
C THR A 89 2.88 12.52 1.26
N SER A 90 3.77 12.58 0.28
CA SER A 90 3.37 12.64 -1.13
C SER A 90 2.75 11.33 -1.58
N PHE A 91 3.33 10.20 -1.17
CA PHE A 91 2.80 8.87 -1.47
C PHE A 91 1.41 8.66 -0.83
N VAL A 92 1.25 9.04 0.45
CA VAL A 92 -0.05 8.95 1.14
C VAL A 92 -1.11 9.85 0.48
N ASN A 93 -0.75 11.08 0.13
CA ASN A 93 -1.68 11.99 -0.55
C ASN A 93 -2.10 11.44 -1.92
N ASN A 94 -1.16 10.90 -2.71
CA ASN A 94 -1.46 10.26 -3.99
C ASN A 94 -2.40 9.05 -3.82
N PHE A 95 -2.21 8.25 -2.78
CA PHE A 95 -3.10 7.14 -2.43
C PHE A 95 -4.52 7.63 -2.13
N ILE A 96 -4.68 8.65 -1.27
CA ILE A 96 -5.99 9.21 -0.93
C ILE A 96 -6.68 9.77 -2.18
N ILE A 97 -5.95 10.54 -3.01
CA ILE A 97 -6.46 11.08 -4.29
C ILE A 97 -6.89 9.95 -5.22
N PHE A 98 -6.08 8.88 -5.33
CA PHE A 98 -6.43 7.71 -6.13
C PHE A 98 -7.76 7.09 -5.67
N CYS A 99 -7.97 6.93 -4.37
CA CYS A 99 -9.20 6.38 -3.81
C CYS A 99 -10.42 7.31 -3.97
N GLN A 100 -10.20 8.62 -4.02
CA GLN A 100 -11.25 9.63 -4.24
C GLN A 100 -11.62 9.80 -5.72
N LYS A 101 -10.76 9.34 -6.62
CA LYS A 101 -11.00 9.45 -8.06
C LYS A 101 -12.15 8.53 -8.48
N VAL A 102 -13.07 9.10 -9.27
CA VAL A 102 -14.13 8.32 -9.90
C VAL A 102 -13.53 7.35 -10.91
N SER A 103 -13.88 6.08 -10.80
CA SER A 103 -13.40 4.98 -11.63
C SER A 103 -14.56 4.07 -12.03
N ASP A 104 -14.37 3.29 -13.08
CA ASP A 104 -15.35 2.30 -13.51
C ASP A 104 -15.20 1.02 -12.67
N PHE A 105 -16.23 0.71 -11.88
CA PHE A 105 -16.33 -0.54 -11.15
C PHE A 105 -17.23 -1.50 -11.92
N ASN A 106 -16.70 -2.65 -12.29
CA ASN A 106 -17.48 -3.69 -12.92
C ASN A 106 -18.17 -4.55 -11.86
N VAL A 107 -19.49 -4.69 -11.94
CA VAL A 107 -20.25 -5.60 -11.08
C VAL A 107 -20.02 -7.03 -11.54
N ILE A 108 -19.38 -7.84 -10.73
CA ILE A 108 -19.06 -9.26 -11.02
C ILE A 108 -20.17 -10.15 -10.50
N SER A 109 -20.65 -9.91 -9.28
CA SER A 109 -21.77 -10.63 -8.68
C SER A 109 -22.62 -9.65 -7.85
N GLU A 110 -23.93 -9.76 -7.97
CA GLU A 110 -24.87 -8.87 -7.28
C GLU A 110 -25.06 -9.24 -5.80
N SER A 111 -25.77 -8.41 -5.05
CA SER A 111 -26.05 -8.60 -3.62
C SER A 111 -26.70 -9.99 -3.35
N GLY A 112 -26.24 -10.68 -2.30
CA GLY A 112 -26.70 -12.01 -1.95
C GLY A 112 -25.65 -13.11 -2.14
N VAL A 113 -24.42 -12.73 -2.46
CA VAL A 113 -23.27 -13.63 -2.60
C VAL A 113 -23.06 -14.41 -1.30
N SER A 114 -22.99 -15.72 -1.41
CA SER A 114 -22.73 -16.61 -0.27
C SER A 114 -21.29 -16.46 0.22
N LYS A 115 -21.03 -16.84 1.49
CA LYS A 115 -19.65 -16.89 2.02
C LYS A 115 -18.70 -17.74 1.15
N LYS A 116 -19.24 -18.81 0.53
CA LYS A 116 -18.45 -19.66 -0.37
C LYS A 116 -18.03 -18.93 -1.65
N GLU A 117 -18.91 -18.11 -2.19
CA GLU A 117 -18.58 -17.29 -3.37
C GLU A 117 -17.60 -16.16 -3.05
N LEU A 118 -17.72 -15.51 -1.87
CA LEU A 118 -16.73 -14.53 -1.41
C LEU A 118 -15.35 -15.18 -1.27
N ASN A 119 -15.27 -16.42 -0.77
CA ASN A 119 -14.00 -17.14 -0.66
C ASN A 119 -13.37 -17.43 -2.03
N ALA A 120 -14.18 -17.65 -3.07
CA ALA A 120 -13.67 -17.87 -4.43
C ALA A 120 -12.95 -16.63 -5.00
N TYR A 121 -13.27 -15.44 -4.51
CA TYR A 121 -12.60 -14.17 -4.86
C TYR A 121 -11.59 -13.70 -3.79
N TYR A 122 -11.33 -14.50 -2.75
CA TYR A 122 -10.51 -14.13 -1.57
C TYR A 122 -11.06 -12.88 -0.86
N LEU A 123 -12.38 -12.69 -0.85
CA LEU A 123 -13.06 -11.54 -0.25
C LEU A 123 -13.68 -11.83 1.12
N ASP A 124 -13.44 -13.00 1.68
CA ASP A 124 -13.77 -13.29 3.07
C ASP A 124 -12.80 -12.58 4.04
N ASP A 125 -13.19 -12.43 5.30
CA ASP A 125 -12.45 -11.64 6.28
C ASP A 125 -11.05 -12.20 6.62
N LYS A 126 -10.76 -13.46 6.28
CA LYS A 126 -9.48 -14.11 6.57
C LYS A 126 -8.47 -13.92 5.42
N ASN A 127 -8.95 -13.84 4.19
CA ASN A 127 -8.12 -13.86 3.00
C ASN A 127 -8.04 -12.50 2.31
N SER A 128 -8.89 -11.54 2.70
CA SER A 128 -8.91 -10.20 2.10
C SER A 128 -7.95 -9.23 2.79
N VAL A 129 -7.37 -8.32 2.02
CA VAL A 129 -6.78 -7.10 2.57
C VAL A 129 -7.90 -6.13 2.89
N CYS A 130 -8.00 -5.72 4.15
CA CYS A 130 -9.02 -4.77 4.59
C CYS A 130 -8.43 -3.37 4.71
N LEU A 131 -9.01 -2.43 3.95
CA LEU A 131 -8.69 -1.01 4.00
C LEU A 131 -9.85 -0.25 4.63
N SER A 132 -9.58 0.53 5.67
CA SER A 132 -10.56 1.45 6.26
C SER A 132 -10.01 2.86 6.35
N PHE A 133 -10.83 3.86 6.05
CA PHE A 133 -10.49 5.28 6.17
C PHE A 133 -11.23 5.91 7.35
N SER A 134 -10.56 6.83 8.03
CA SER A 134 -11.15 7.62 9.12
C SER A 134 -11.08 9.12 8.84
N ASP A 135 -12.10 9.84 9.31
CA ASP A 135 -12.18 11.29 9.29
C ASP A 135 -11.47 11.93 10.51
N ASP A 136 -11.54 13.25 10.61
CA ASP A 136 -11.00 14.07 11.69
C ASP A 136 -11.63 13.79 13.07
N ASN A 137 -12.83 13.20 13.10
CA ASN A 137 -13.49 12.76 14.33
C ASN A 137 -13.12 11.32 14.71
N GLY A 138 -12.31 10.63 13.90
CA GLY A 138 -11.95 9.23 14.08
C GLY A 138 -13.02 8.23 13.63
N ASN A 139 -14.10 8.71 12.96
CA ASN A 139 -15.13 7.82 12.46
C ASN A 139 -14.68 7.11 11.19
N THR A 140 -15.00 5.82 11.07
CA THR A 140 -14.77 5.09 9.82
C THR A 140 -15.75 5.54 8.75
N VAL A 141 -15.24 6.17 7.70
CA VAL A 141 -16.03 6.71 6.58
C VAL A 141 -16.14 5.76 5.39
N SER A 142 -15.19 4.85 5.25
CA SER A 142 -15.20 3.80 4.23
C SER A 142 -14.43 2.57 4.73
N LYS A 143 -14.94 1.37 4.39
CA LYS A 143 -14.26 0.11 4.65
C LYS A 143 -14.45 -0.82 3.46
N ILE A 144 -13.35 -1.33 2.94
CA ILE A 144 -13.25 -2.03 1.66
C ILE A 144 -12.39 -3.26 1.88
N HIS A 145 -12.84 -4.38 1.33
CA HIS A 145 -12.11 -5.64 1.31
C HIS A 145 -11.62 -5.89 -0.12
N PHE A 146 -10.31 -6.05 -0.29
CA PHE A 146 -9.68 -6.40 -1.55
C PHE A 146 -9.28 -7.87 -1.52
N GLY A 147 -9.59 -8.58 -2.60
CA GLY A 147 -9.32 -10.00 -2.75
C GLY A 147 -8.25 -10.28 -3.81
N ALA A 148 -8.46 -11.36 -4.58
CA ALA A 148 -7.53 -11.77 -5.60
C ALA A 148 -7.55 -10.84 -6.83
N LEU A 149 -6.47 -10.91 -7.60
CA LEU A 149 -6.42 -10.42 -8.98
C LEU A 149 -7.21 -11.38 -9.90
N ASN A 150 -7.69 -10.85 -11.02
CA ASN A 150 -8.22 -11.69 -12.09
C ASN A 150 -7.08 -12.44 -12.81
N GLN A 151 -7.43 -13.35 -13.72
CA GLN A 151 -6.46 -14.18 -14.45
C GLN A 151 -5.45 -13.36 -15.30
N THR A 152 -5.83 -12.18 -15.78
CA THR A 152 -4.97 -11.30 -16.58
C THR A 152 -4.17 -10.32 -15.73
N MET A 153 -4.38 -10.30 -14.41
CA MET A 153 -3.73 -9.42 -13.42
C MET A 153 -3.97 -7.91 -13.66
N ASP A 154 -4.93 -7.54 -14.49
CA ASP A 154 -5.27 -6.14 -14.78
C ASP A 154 -6.41 -5.62 -13.91
N LYS A 155 -7.13 -6.51 -13.20
CA LYS A 155 -8.23 -6.18 -12.31
C LYS A 155 -8.07 -6.86 -10.95
N ILE A 156 -8.49 -6.15 -9.91
CA ILE A 156 -8.60 -6.68 -8.55
C ILE A 156 -10.07 -6.75 -8.14
N PHE A 157 -10.45 -7.84 -7.46
CA PHE A 157 -11.78 -7.98 -6.91
C PHE A 157 -11.86 -7.25 -5.57
N PHE A 158 -13.02 -6.62 -5.32
CA PHE A 158 -13.26 -5.97 -4.03
C PHE A 158 -14.75 -5.98 -3.65
N ARG A 159 -15.03 -5.78 -2.37
CA ARG A 159 -16.35 -5.48 -1.82
C ARG A 159 -16.29 -4.36 -0.80
N THR A 160 -17.39 -3.68 -0.60
CA THR A 160 -17.56 -2.76 0.53
C THR A 160 -18.16 -3.50 1.72
N GLU A 161 -17.97 -3.00 2.95
CA GLU A 161 -18.57 -3.63 4.13
C GLU A 161 -20.09 -3.64 4.12
N LYS A 162 -20.71 -2.61 3.52
CA LYS A 162 -22.16 -2.42 3.53
C LYS A 162 -22.95 -3.39 2.64
N ASN A 163 -22.32 -4.01 1.68
CA ASN A 163 -22.96 -4.98 0.80
C ASN A 163 -21.98 -6.07 0.36
N PHE A 164 -22.53 -7.23 0.05
CA PHE A 164 -21.76 -8.37 -0.45
C PHE A 164 -21.65 -8.42 -1.99
N THR A 165 -21.94 -7.31 -2.67
CA THR A 165 -21.71 -7.20 -4.11
C THR A 165 -20.21 -7.27 -4.38
N VAL A 166 -19.83 -8.17 -5.29
CA VAL A 166 -18.45 -8.27 -5.75
C VAL A 166 -18.26 -7.36 -6.94
N TYR A 167 -17.27 -6.50 -6.83
CA TYR A 167 -16.83 -5.59 -7.87
C TYR A 167 -15.43 -5.97 -8.37
N SER A 168 -15.06 -5.48 -9.52
CA SER A 168 -13.66 -5.40 -9.94
C SER A 168 -13.31 -4.00 -10.41
N MET A 169 -12.06 -3.61 -10.20
CA MET A 169 -11.46 -2.35 -10.63
C MET A 169 -10.05 -2.58 -11.17
N ASP A 170 -9.43 -1.54 -11.71
CA ASP A 170 -8.04 -1.55 -12.15
C ASP A 170 -7.10 -1.98 -11.01
N SER A 171 -6.16 -2.89 -11.29
CA SER A 171 -5.24 -3.46 -10.30
C SER A 171 -4.20 -2.49 -9.78
N LYS A 172 -4.10 -1.26 -10.31
CA LYS A 172 -3.16 -0.23 -9.83
C LYS A 172 -3.26 0.09 -8.35
N ILE A 173 -4.42 -0.16 -7.72
CA ILE A 173 -4.60 -0.03 -6.28
C ILE A 173 -3.69 -0.97 -5.48
N GLU A 174 -3.27 -2.09 -6.05
CA GLU A 174 -2.43 -3.11 -5.40
C GLU A 174 -1.13 -2.52 -4.85
N ALA A 175 -0.55 -1.52 -5.55
CA ALA A 175 0.64 -0.81 -5.09
C ALA A 175 0.47 -0.12 -3.73
N TYR A 176 -0.78 0.09 -3.28
CA TYR A 176 -1.13 0.71 -2.00
C TYR A 176 -1.72 -0.29 -0.98
N LEU A 177 -1.79 -1.57 -1.30
CA LEU A 177 -2.37 -2.57 -0.40
C LEU A 177 -1.32 -3.36 0.38
N ASP A 178 -0.05 -3.03 0.21
CA ASP A 178 1.04 -3.62 0.96
C ASP A 178 1.14 -2.99 2.36
N THR A 179 1.28 -3.83 3.38
CA THR A 179 1.51 -3.40 4.76
C THR A 179 2.99 -3.24 5.10
N ASP A 180 3.91 -3.47 4.15
CA ASP A 180 5.33 -3.30 4.41
C ASP A 180 5.68 -1.83 4.69
N SER A 181 6.44 -1.59 5.75
CA SER A 181 6.88 -0.26 6.14
C SER A 181 7.69 0.44 5.05
N SER A 182 8.48 -0.31 4.26
CA SER A 182 9.29 0.24 3.17
C SER A 182 8.49 0.76 1.99
N THR A 183 7.24 0.34 1.84
CA THR A 183 6.31 0.89 0.84
C THR A 183 5.84 2.30 1.23
N TRP A 184 5.64 2.53 2.53
CA TRP A 184 4.98 3.72 3.05
C TRP A 184 5.92 4.74 3.66
N CYS A 185 7.12 4.35 4.10
CA CYS A 185 8.04 5.26 4.78
C CYS A 185 8.67 6.28 3.84
N ASP A 186 8.91 7.48 4.36
CA ASP A 186 9.81 8.45 3.72
C ASP A 186 11.24 7.91 3.82
N LYS A 187 11.85 7.57 2.69
CA LYS A 187 13.18 6.92 2.62
C LYS A 187 14.35 7.88 2.76
N ASN A 188 14.10 9.16 2.94
CA ASN A 188 15.17 10.12 3.21
C ASN A 188 15.71 9.93 4.63
N MET A 189 17.00 10.08 4.83
CA MET A 189 17.61 9.96 6.16
C MET A 189 17.03 10.99 7.15
N ILE A 190 16.68 12.19 6.67
CA ILE A 190 15.80 13.11 7.38
C ILE A 190 14.48 13.16 6.59
N PRO A 191 13.36 12.65 7.12
CA PRO A 191 12.06 12.71 6.50
C PRO A 191 11.64 14.15 6.18
N GLU A 192 11.08 14.37 4.98
CA GLU A 192 10.71 15.72 4.51
C GLU A 192 9.70 16.43 5.45
N CYS A 193 8.82 15.67 6.07
CA CYS A 193 7.81 16.23 6.99
C CYS A 193 8.41 16.83 8.28
N LEU A 194 9.67 16.54 8.60
CA LEU A 194 10.38 17.12 9.75
C LEU A 194 11.00 18.49 9.44
N TYR A 195 11.17 18.83 8.16
CA TYR A 195 11.66 20.16 7.78
C TYR A 195 10.57 21.21 7.98
N LYS A 196 10.80 22.14 8.87
CA LYS A 196 9.91 23.30 9.08
C LYS A 196 10.21 24.45 8.14
N ASN A 197 11.40 24.46 7.53
CA ASN A 197 11.84 25.49 6.58
C ASN A 197 12.59 24.83 5.42
N LYS A 198 12.25 25.14 4.16
CA LYS A 198 12.97 24.59 3.00
C LYS A 198 14.46 24.95 2.97
N ALA A 199 14.84 26.05 3.63
CA ALA A 199 16.25 26.44 3.79
C ALA A 199 17.04 25.49 4.69
N ASP A 200 16.37 24.69 5.54
CA ASP A 200 17.00 23.74 6.47
C ASP A 200 17.41 22.42 5.79
N THR A 201 17.12 22.25 4.50
CA THR A 201 17.42 21.01 3.75
C THR A 201 18.89 20.78 3.45
N ASP A 202 19.74 21.78 3.71
CA ASP A 202 21.18 21.74 3.42
C ASP A 202 22.03 21.27 4.61
N VAL A 203 21.46 20.42 5.46
CA VAL A 203 22.22 19.82 6.56
C VAL A 203 23.31 18.92 5.98
N ILE A 204 24.57 19.26 6.32
CA ILE A 204 25.75 18.58 5.81
C ILE A 204 26.30 17.67 6.92
N LEU A 205 26.32 16.37 6.65
CA LEU A 205 27.07 15.39 7.42
C LEU A 205 28.29 14.97 6.58
N SER A 206 29.48 15.09 7.15
CA SER A 206 30.71 14.68 6.47
C SER A 206 30.89 15.26 5.07
N GLY A 207 30.57 16.56 4.89
CA GLY A 207 30.69 17.25 3.60
C GLY A 207 29.61 16.92 2.57
N LYS A 208 28.61 16.07 2.91
CA LYS A 208 27.53 15.71 2.00
C LYS A 208 26.17 16.10 2.56
N LYS A 209 25.26 16.48 1.66
CA LYS A 209 23.87 16.77 2.03
C LYS A 209 23.20 15.50 2.48
N ILE A 210 22.85 15.43 3.75
CA ILE A 210 22.16 14.25 4.32
C ILE A 210 20.78 14.05 3.69
N SER A 211 20.16 15.10 3.19
CA SER A 211 18.90 15.08 2.44
C SER A 211 18.97 14.28 1.14
N SER A 212 20.19 14.06 0.59
CA SER A 212 20.39 13.23 -0.60
C SER A 212 20.60 11.74 -0.29
N LEU A 213 20.78 11.38 0.96
CA LEU A 213 21.03 10.01 1.40
C LEU A 213 19.72 9.32 1.74
N ARG A 214 19.64 8.05 1.34
CA ARG A 214 18.44 7.23 1.52
C ARG A 214 18.78 5.91 2.22
N PHE A 215 17.84 5.42 3.01
CA PHE A 215 17.87 4.07 3.51
C PHE A 215 17.08 3.12 2.60
N SER A 216 17.35 1.82 2.69
CA SER A 216 16.72 0.79 1.87
C SER A 216 15.41 0.27 2.47
N LYS A 217 15.46 -0.08 3.75
CA LYS A 217 14.30 -0.60 4.51
C LYS A 217 14.35 -0.14 5.97
N ILE A 218 13.20 -0.16 6.62
CA ILE A 218 13.06 0.03 8.06
C ILE A 218 12.59 -1.28 8.68
N VAL A 219 13.20 -1.67 9.78
CA VAL A 219 12.91 -2.92 10.48
C VAL A 219 12.74 -2.69 11.97
N SER A 220 12.04 -3.59 12.61
CA SER A 220 11.93 -3.64 14.05
C SER A 220 13.20 -4.21 14.70
N ARG A 221 13.43 -3.87 15.96
CA ARG A 221 14.66 -4.21 16.66
C ARG A 221 14.87 -5.72 16.82
N ASN A 222 13.81 -6.49 16.95
CA ASN A 222 13.86 -7.94 17.13
C ASN A 222 14.37 -8.70 15.90
N ARG A 223 14.42 -8.04 14.72
CA ARG A 223 14.94 -8.60 13.46
C ARG A 223 16.41 -8.29 13.21
N VAL A 224 17.09 -7.67 14.17
CA VAL A 224 18.45 -7.16 14.00
C VAL A 224 19.39 -7.79 15.02
N ASP A 225 20.39 -8.49 14.51
CA ASP A 225 21.53 -8.98 15.29
C ASP A 225 22.69 -8.00 15.14
N PHE A 226 23.04 -7.32 16.24
CA PHE A 226 24.12 -6.33 16.24
C PHE A 226 25.48 -6.99 16.35
N ALA A 227 26.36 -6.70 15.39
CA ALA A 227 27.73 -7.20 15.40
C ALA A 227 28.64 -6.45 16.39
N MET A 228 28.36 -5.17 16.68
CA MET A 228 29.14 -4.32 17.60
C MET A 228 28.23 -3.33 18.32
N ALA A 229 28.68 -2.87 19.49
CA ALA A 229 28.07 -1.72 20.17
C ALA A 229 28.15 -0.46 19.30
N SER A 230 27.12 0.37 19.35
CA SER A 230 27.01 1.60 18.57
C SER A 230 28.25 2.50 18.76
N GLY A 231 28.76 3.01 17.63
CA GLY A 231 29.81 4.01 17.60
C GLY A 231 29.36 5.38 18.18
N ILE A 232 30.21 6.39 18.00
CA ILE A 232 29.91 7.77 18.44
C ILE A 232 28.66 8.27 17.71
N PRO A 233 27.66 8.85 18.42
CA PRO A 233 26.47 9.38 17.77
C PRO A 233 26.80 10.61 16.93
N TYR A 234 26.35 10.63 15.69
CA TYR A 234 26.34 11.83 14.87
C TYR A 234 25.15 12.70 15.28
N ARG A 235 25.41 13.97 15.54
CA ARG A 235 24.39 14.92 15.95
C ARG A 235 24.35 16.12 15.01
N ILE A 236 23.15 16.44 14.51
CA ILE A 236 22.92 17.53 13.58
C ILE A 236 21.76 18.36 14.13
N THR A 237 21.90 19.68 14.12
CA THR A 237 20.82 20.61 14.47
C THR A 237 20.53 21.48 13.26
N ASP A 238 19.28 21.52 12.82
CA ASP A 238 18.83 22.35 11.73
C ASP A 238 18.55 23.81 12.16
N GLY A 239 18.27 24.68 11.19
CA GLY A 239 17.96 26.09 11.44
C GLY A 239 16.70 26.34 12.24
N SER A 240 15.80 25.34 12.38
CA SER A 240 14.62 25.41 13.23
C SER A 240 14.90 25.05 14.70
N GLY A 241 16.12 24.59 15.02
CA GLY A 241 16.52 24.08 16.33
C GLY A 241 16.12 22.62 16.58
N THR A 242 15.66 21.90 15.55
CA THR A 242 15.43 20.45 15.65
C THR A 242 16.77 19.73 15.59
N THR A 243 17.00 18.79 16.52
CA THR A 243 18.22 18.01 16.56
C THR A 243 17.96 16.56 16.16
N TYR A 244 18.72 16.08 15.20
CA TYR A 244 18.72 14.72 14.70
C TYR A 244 19.94 13.98 15.22
N ILE A 245 19.76 12.78 15.75
CA ILE A 245 20.83 11.97 16.35
C ILE A 245 20.80 10.60 15.69
N TYR A 246 21.93 10.21 15.11
CA TYR A 246 22.12 8.94 14.42
C TYR A 246 23.13 8.08 15.18
N HIS A 247 22.77 6.82 15.43
CA HIS A 247 23.67 5.83 15.98
C HIS A 247 23.81 4.71 14.93
N PHE A 248 24.95 4.66 14.27
CA PHE A 248 25.24 3.65 13.24
C PHE A 248 25.86 2.41 13.87
N SER A 249 25.50 1.23 13.36
CA SER A 249 26.04 -0.06 13.77
C SER A 249 26.11 -1.01 12.59
N ALA A 250 27.14 -1.86 12.55
CA ALA A 250 27.11 -3.03 11.71
C ALA A 250 26.16 -4.06 12.32
N ALA A 251 25.37 -4.73 11.51
CA ALA A 251 24.35 -5.66 11.96
C ALA A 251 24.03 -6.68 10.88
N THR A 252 23.38 -7.77 11.27
CA THR A 252 22.76 -8.75 10.37
C THR A 252 21.25 -8.59 10.48
N VAL A 253 20.57 -8.42 9.34
CA VAL A 253 19.11 -8.28 9.26
C VAL A 253 18.58 -9.37 8.35
N ASP A 254 17.70 -10.23 8.86
CA ASP A 254 17.13 -11.36 8.11
C ASP A 254 18.20 -12.28 7.50
N GLY A 255 19.37 -12.41 8.15
CA GLY A 255 20.51 -13.23 7.69
C GLY A 255 21.44 -12.53 6.69
N GLU A 256 21.24 -11.26 6.38
CA GLU A 256 22.09 -10.45 5.50
C GLU A 256 22.87 -9.41 6.29
N ASP A 257 24.19 -9.33 6.07
CA ASP A 257 25.04 -8.31 6.68
C ASP A 257 24.74 -6.94 6.08
N CYS A 258 24.54 -5.96 6.95
CA CYS A 258 24.25 -4.59 6.56
C CYS A 258 24.69 -3.58 7.61
N TYR A 259 24.52 -2.31 7.33
CA TYR A 259 24.62 -1.25 8.31
C TYR A 259 23.22 -0.77 8.68
N VAL A 260 22.99 -0.55 9.96
CA VAL A 260 21.74 0.04 10.46
C VAL A 260 22.03 1.32 11.24
N TYR A 261 21.06 2.22 11.26
CA TYR A 261 21.11 3.32 12.21
C TYR A 261 19.80 3.42 12.99
N ASN A 262 19.95 3.83 14.25
CA ASN A 262 18.84 4.29 15.05
C ASN A 262 18.73 5.82 14.89
N PHE A 263 17.52 6.30 14.70
CA PHE A 263 17.21 7.70 14.43
C PHE A 263 16.41 8.30 15.58
N LEU A 264 17.02 9.23 16.31
CA LEU A 264 16.37 9.95 17.38
C LEU A 264 16.20 11.42 16.99
N VAL A 265 15.03 11.95 17.21
CA VAL A 265 14.72 13.36 16.92
C VAL A 265 14.40 14.07 18.21
N LYS A 266 15.05 15.21 18.46
CA LYS A 266 14.67 16.19 19.48
C LYS A 266 13.97 17.35 18.79
N PRO A 267 12.63 17.34 18.74
CA PRO A 267 11.88 18.32 17.97
C PRO A 267 11.98 19.72 18.61
N SER A 268 12.06 20.73 17.76
CA SER A 268 12.05 22.14 18.18
C SER A 268 10.70 22.58 18.77
N ILE A 269 10.62 23.84 19.21
CA ILE A 269 9.36 24.42 19.68
C ILE A 269 8.29 24.56 18.59
N LEU A 270 8.67 24.48 17.32
CA LEU A 270 7.76 24.61 16.18
C LEU A 270 6.86 23.38 15.98
N PHE A 271 7.16 22.26 16.64
CA PHE A 271 6.33 21.06 16.60
C PHE A 271 5.23 21.11 17.66
N THR A 272 4.03 20.68 17.29
CA THR A 272 2.91 20.57 18.23
C THR A 272 3.16 19.49 19.28
N PRO A 273 2.46 19.50 20.43
CA PRO A 273 2.57 18.44 21.42
C PRO A 273 2.26 17.04 20.84
N ALA A 274 1.26 16.93 19.96
CA ALA A 274 0.89 15.66 19.33
C ALA A 274 2.00 15.15 18.39
N GLN A 275 2.61 16.04 17.62
CA GLN A 275 3.76 15.70 16.77
C GLN A 275 4.96 15.23 17.61
N LYS A 276 5.27 15.93 18.71
CA LYS A 276 6.35 15.56 19.63
C LYS A 276 6.12 14.19 20.26
N ASP A 277 4.89 13.91 20.70
CA ASP A 277 4.51 12.62 21.25
C ASP A 277 4.72 11.49 20.24
N PHE A 278 4.27 11.67 18.98
CA PHE A 278 4.48 10.67 17.95
C PHE A 278 5.96 10.47 17.59
N ILE A 279 6.71 11.57 17.43
CA ILE A 279 8.15 11.54 17.13
C ILE A 279 8.92 10.78 18.21
N SER A 280 8.52 10.91 19.49
CA SER A 280 9.16 10.19 20.59
C SER A 280 8.95 8.66 20.55
N LYS A 281 7.95 8.18 19.81
CA LYS A 281 7.63 6.77 19.65
C LYS A 281 8.36 6.10 18.49
N LEU A 282 9.05 6.88 17.63
CA LEU A 282 9.82 6.32 16.53
C LEU A 282 10.84 5.31 17.05
N ASN A 283 10.76 4.06 16.61
CA ASN A 283 11.55 2.97 17.14
C ASN A 283 12.16 2.07 16.04
N GLY A 284 12.02 2.46 14.77
CA GLY A 284 12.58 1.72 13.65
C GLY A 284 14.10 1.78 13.59
N LEU A 285 14.68 0.69 13.11
CA LEU A 285 16.07 0.62 12.68
C LEU A 285 16.11 0.71 11.15
N TYR A 286 16.93 1.62 10.65
CA TYR A 286 16.98 1.99 9.24
C TYR A 286 18.20 1.36 8.60
N CYS A 287 17.98 0.48 7.62
CA CYS A 287 19.08 -0.20 6.92
C CYS A 287 19.64 0.68 5.81
N ILE A 288 20.97 0.81 5.77
CA ILE A 288 21.69 1.51 4.71
C ILE A 288 22.68 0.57 4.03
N SER A 289 23.02 0.86 2.78
CA SER A 289 24.05 0.15 2.07
C SER A 289 25.42 0.45 2.66
N GLU A 290 26.36 -0.48 2.51
CA GLU A 290 27.77 -0.26 2.86
C GLU A 290 28.35 0.97 2.15
N TRP A 291 27.96 1.19 0.89
CA TRP A 291 28.37 2.37 0.15
C TRP A 291 27.88 3.66 0.81
N THR A 292 26.62 3.73 1.22
CA THR A 292 26.06 4.88 1.95
C THR A 292 26.79 5.09 3.27
N PHE A 293 27.08 4.02 4.02
CA PHE A 293 27.83 4.10 5.27
C PHE A 293 29.24 4.64 5.05
N LYS A 294 29.99 4.11 4.07
CA LYS A 294 31.34 4.60 3.73
C LYS A 294 31.35 6.07 3.30
N LEU A 295 30.30 6.56 2.66
CA LEU A 295 30.15 7.99 2.36
C LEU A 295 30.05 8.86 3.61
N LEU A 296 29.49 8.34 4.69
CA LEU A 296 29.34 9.05 5.96
C LEU A 296 30.62 8.96 6.80
N ASP A 297 31.35 7.86 6.68
CA ASP A 297 32.57 7.57 7.48
C ASP A 297 33.86 8.16 6.86
N SER A 298 33.84 8.56 5.59
CA SER A 298 35.02 9.03 4.85
C SER A 298 35.60 10.39 5.32
N THR A 299 35.34 10.81 6.56
CA THR A 299 35.87 12.03 7.18
C THR A 299 36.84 11.76 8.35
N SER A 300 37.30 10.53 8.49
CA SER A 300 38.30 10.15 9.49
C SER A 300 39.73 10.06 8.94
N GLU A 301 39.98 10.63 7.73
CA GLU A 301 41.34 10.83 7.21
C GLU A 301 41.72 12.31 7.14
#